data_f77ec25bd32fb50226e38193fcd43e8a
#
_entry.id   f77ec25bd32fb50226e38193fcd43e8a
#
_cell.length_a   1.000
_cell.length_b   1.000
_cell.length_c   1.000
_cell.angle_alpha   90.00
_cell.angle_beta   90.00
_cell.angle_gamma   90.00
#
_symmetry.space_group_name_H-M   'P 1'
#
loop_
_entity.id
_entity.type
_entity.pdbx_description
1 polymer ?
#
loop_
_entity_poly.entity_id
_entity_poly.type
_entity_poly.pdbx_seq_one_letter_code
_entity_poly.pdbx_strand_id
1 'polypeptide(L)'
;ALEHSTLLPYMVVWNKLYHRSIFAQLRFAEGKLNEDTLLIAYAYEKAEKIANIPDAMYLYRKVAGSIVNSKVTLRNLDRVEANYAVFECARRHGVTGSLCELYWVLLHSLIDVGSHLTAQERKTPRMQQAREYERRARRALRQEHAVTPQALGNTLCFILSQDRYFETRWKNRT
;
A
#
# COMPACT_ATOMS: atom_id res chain seq x y z
N ALA A 1 -10.84 2.57 -8.08
CA ALA A 1 -11.25 2.54 -6.66
C ALA A 1 -10.31 3.36 -5.76
N LEU A 2 -9.02 3.48 -6.07
CA LEU A 2 -8.07 4.32 -5.32
C LEU A 2 -8.16 5.81 -5.66
N GLU A 3 -8.84 6.18 -6.75
CA GLU A 3 -9.01 7.59 -7.16
C GLU A 3 -9.81 8.44 -6.16
N HIS A 4 -10.52 7.81 -5.23
CA HIS A 4 -11.31 8.46 -4.19
C HIS A 4 -10.81 8.18 -2.77
N SER A 5 -9.60 7.60 -2.62
CA SER A 5 -9.02 7.37 -1.30
C SER A 5 -8.64 8.71 -0.66
N THR A 6 -9.21 9.01 0.48
CA THR A 6 -8.83 10.15 1.32
C THR A 6 -7.36 10.09 1.78
N LEU A 7 -6.73 8.91 1.68
CA LEU A 7 -5.33 8.68 2.05
C LEU A 7 -4.34 9.06 0.96
N LEU A 8 -4.75 9.10 -0.32
CA LEU A 8 -3.82 9.36 -1.43
C LEU A 8 -2.97 10.62 -1.24
N PRO A 9 -3.51 11.78 -0.84
CA PRO A 9 -2.71 12.98 -0.61
C PRO A 9 -1.60 12.80 0.43
N TYR A 10 -1.78 11.88 1.37
CA TYR A 10 -0.80 11.60 2.42
C TYR A 10 0.26 10.59 1.99
N MET A 11 0.01 9.80 0.96
CA MET A 11 0.90 8.72 0.49
C MET A 11 1.83 9.14 -0.65
N VAL A 12 1.65 10.32 -1.24
CA VAL A 12 2.47 10.84 -2.34
C VAL A 12 3.48 11.88 -1.85
N VAL A 13 4.63 11.97 -2.52
CA VAL A 13 5.71 12.89 -2.12
C VAL A 13 5.62 14.27 -2.77
N TRP A 14 4.98 14.36 -3.93
CA TRP A 14 5.03 15.55 -4.79
C TRP A 14 4.15 16.72 -4.32
N ASN A 15 3.22 16.51 -3.39
CA ASN A 15 2.35 17.56 -2.84
C ASN A 15 2.81 18.05 -1.46
N LYS A 16 4.09 17.90 -1.14
CA LYS A 16 4.65 18.22 0.18
C LYS A 16 5.94 19.02 0.09
N LEU A 17 6.19 19.83 1.09
CA LEU A 17 7.50 20.42 1.35
C LEU A 17 8.13 19.71 2.54
N TYR A 18 9.42 19.44 2.43
CA TYR A 18 10.17 18.72 3.44
C TYR A 18 11.32 19.55 3.96
N HIS A 19 11.54 19.51 5.27
CA HIS A 19 12.79 20.04 5.79
C HIS A 19 13.94 19.15 5.31
N ARG A 20 15.04 19.76 4.86
CA ARG A 20 16.18 19.05 4.23
C ARG A 20 16.81 17.98 5.12
N SER A 21 16.74 18.13 6.46
CA SER A 21 17.28 17.17 7.42
C SER A 21 16.63 15.78 7.30
N ILE A 22 15.37 15.70 6.86
CA ILE A 22 14.67 14.44 6.62
C ILE A 22 15.43 13.60 5.58
N PHE A 23 15.96 14.26 4.55
CA PHE A 23 16.72 13.61 3.47
C PHE A 23 18.22 13.45 3.73
N ALA A 24 18.72 13.80 4.92
CA ALA A 24 20.12 13.57 5.25
C ALA A 24 20.53 12.09 5.11
N GLN A 25 19.61 11.17 5.46
CA GLN A 25 19.82 9.73 5.41
C GLN A 25 18.77 8.97 4.58
N LEU A 26 17.67 9.63 4.14
CA LEU A 26 16.65 9.02 3.30
C LEU A 26 16.99 9.19 1.83
N ARG A 27 16.78 8.11 1.05
CA ARG A 27 16.88 8.11 -0.41
C ARG A 27 15.70 7.32 -0.98
N PHE A 28 15.31 7.66 -2.19
CA PHE A 28 14.37 6.84 -2.94
C PHE A 28 14.96 5.47 -3.23
N ALA A 29 14.16 4.44 -3.13
CA ALA A 29 14.57 3.08 -3.48
C ALA A 29 14.67 2.96 -5.01
N GLU A 30 15.89 2.98 -5.53
CA GLU A 30 16.14 2.89 -6.97
C GLU A 30 15.56 1.60 -7.57
N GLY A 31 14.94 1.72 -8.74
CA GLY A 31 14.37 0.59 -9.48
C GLY A 31 13.07 0.01 -8.92
N LYS A 32 12.55 0.52 -7.80
CA LYS A 32 11.25 0.11 -7.27
C LYS A 32 10.11 0.93 -7.85
N LEU A 33 8.94 0.31 -7.93
CA LEU A 33 7.67 1.00 -8.16
C LEU A 33 7.08 1.43 -6.80
N ASN A 34 6.36 2.58 -6.80
CA ASN A 34 5.82 3.16 -5.56
C ASN A 34 6.89 3.49 -4.50
N GLU A 35 8.07 3.87 -4.96
CA GLU A 35 9.20 4.33 -4.16
C GLU A 35 8.84 5.56 -3.32
N ASP A 36 7.93 6.38 -3.82
CA ASP A 36 7.36 7.53 -3.13
C ASP A 36 6.56 7.12 -1.89
N THR A 37 5.65 6.17 -2.01
CA THR A 37 4.87 5.65 -0.88
C THR A 37 5.77 4.99 0.17
N LEU A 38 6.81 4.28 -0.28
CA LEU A 38 7.79 3.67 0.63
C LEU A 38 8.59 4.75 1.38
N LEU A 39 9.05 5.78 0.67
CA LEU A 39 9.83 6.87 1.26
C LEU A 39 8.99 7.68 2.25
N ILE A 40 7.71 7.93 1.95
CA ILE A 40 6.85 8.76 2.80
C ILE A 40 6.64 8.13 4.18
N ALA A 41 6.59 6.80 4.29
CA ALA A 41 6.51 6.12 5.56
C ALA A 41 7.69 6.48 6.47
N TYR A 42 8.91 6.45 5.92
CA TYR A 42 10.12 6.82 6.64
C TYR A 42 10.24 8.34 6.88
N ALA A 43 9.73 9.16 5.95
CA ALA A 43 9.73 10.61 6.13
C ALA A 43 8.81 11.02 7.29
N TYR A 44 7.67 10.39 7.44
CA TYR A 44 6.78 10.62 8.59
C TYR A 44 7.42 10.21 9.92
N GLU A 45 8.18 9.12 9.96
CA GLU A 45 8.91 8.70 11.17
C GLU A 45 9.99 9.69 11.62
N LYS A 46 10.55 10.46 10.67
CA LYS A 46 11.59 11.44 10.95
C LYS A 46 11.07 12.86 11.18
N ALA A 47 9.82 13.12 10.84
CA ALA A 47 9.23 14.44 10.97
C ALA A 47 8.81 14.73 12.42
N GLU A 48 9.38 15.74 13.04
CA GLU A 48 8.97 16.22 14.38
C GLU A 48 7.60 16.90 14.35
N LYS A 49 7.28 17.57 13.22
CA LYS A 49 6.03 18.28 13.01
C LYS A 49 5.54 18.09 11.59
N ILE A 50 4.24 17.93 11.45
CA ILE A 50 3.54 17.87 10.16
C ILE A 50 2.45 18.93 10.19
N ALA A 51 2.44 19.82 9.18
CA ALA A 51 1.38 20.80 8.98
C ALA A 51 0.61 20.48 7.70
N ASN A 52 -0.70 20.63 7.75
CA ASN A 52 -1.56 20.54 6.58
C ASN A 52 -1.97 21.96 6.14
N ILE A 53 -1.82 22.24 4.85
CA ILE A 53 -2.23 23.50 4.22
C ILE A 53 -3.48 23.19 3.40
N PRO A 54 -4.63 23.85 3.66
CA PRO A 54 -5.89 23.54 2.97
C PRO A 54 -5.92 24.04 1.52
N ASP A 55 -5.01 24.95 1.15
CA ASP A 55 -4.97 25.54 -0.18
C ASP A 55 -4.49 24.56 -1.23
N ALA A 56 -5.13 24.57 -2.41
CA ALA A 56 -4.75 23.74 -3.54
C ALA A 56 -3.53 24.33 -4.27
N MET A 57 -2.34 24.00 -3.81
CA MET A 57 -1.06 24.53 -4.33
C MET A 57 -0.40 23.66 -5.40
N TYR A 58 -0.96 22.50 -5.74
CA TYR A 58 -0.39 21.57 -6.71
C TYR A 58 -1.42 21.12 -7.74
N LEU A 59 -1.07 21.25 -9.02
CA LEU A 59 -1.89 20.79 -10.14
C LEU A 59 -1.37 19.45 -10.67
N TYR A 60 -2.10 18.38 -10.41
CA TYR A 60 -1.76 17.04 -10.91
C TYR A 60 -2.24 16.86 -12.37
N ARG A 61 -1.29 16.78 -13.32
CA ARG A 61 -1.58 16.55 -14.73
C ARG A 61 -1.78 15.06 -15.01
N LYS A 62 -2.95 14.68 -15.52
CA LYS A 62 -3.18 13.33 -16.07
C LYS A 62 -2.67 13.28 -17.51
N VAL A 63 -1.74 12.38 -17.78
CA VAL A 63 -1.13 12.19 -19.10
C VAL A 63 -1.42 10.77 -19.59
N ALA A 64 -1.84 10.65 -20.86
CA ALA A 64 -1.98 9.36 -21.52
C ALA A 64 -0.60 8.66 -21.61
N GLY A 65 -0.56 7.33 -21.41
CA GLY A 65 0.70 6.56 -21.44
C GLY A 65 1.57 6.64 -20.19
N SER A 66 1.05 7.21 -19.09
CA SER A 66 1.78 7.20 -17.82
C SER A 66 1.98 5.79 -17.28
N ILE A 67 3.00 5.61 -16.41
CA ILE A 67 3.34 4.33 -15.74
C ILE A 67 2.13 3.69 -15.03
N VAL A 68 1.19 4.50 -14.56
CA VAL A 68 -0.03 4.06 -13.86
C VAL A 68 -0.92 3.16 -14.74
N ASN A 69 -0.83 3.31 -16.07
CA ASN A 69 -1.61 2.55 -17.06
C ASN A 69 -0.83 1.37 -17.67
N SER A 70 0.35 1.03 -17.15
CA SER A 70 1.15 -0.09 -17.65
C SER A 70 0.61 -1.44 -17.18
N LYS A 71 0.96 -2.51 -17.94
CA LYS A 71 0.61 -3.89 -17.57
C LYS A 71 1.15 -4.23 -16.18
N VAL A 72 0.29 -4.81 -15.35
CA VAL A 72 0.68 -5.29 -14.02
C VAL A 72 1.58 -6.52 -14.14
N THR A 73 2.68 -6.52 -13.40
CA THR A 73 3.69 -7.57 -13.37
C THR A 73 4.13 -7.85 -11.92
N LEU A 74 5.04 -8.80 -11.71
CA LEU A 74 5.66 -9.06 -10.40
C LEU A 74 6.33 -7.80 -9.78
N ARG A 75 6.75 -6.82 -10.58
CA ARG A 75 7.29 -5.55 -10.08
C ARG A 75 6.28 -4.76 -9.26
N ASN A 76 5.00 -4.88 -9.58
CA ASN A 76 3.94 -4.17 -8.86
C ASN A 76 3.74 -4.68 -7.42
N LEU A 77 4.40 -5.79 -7.02
CA LEU A 77 4.49 -6.20 -5.62
C LEU A 77 5.26 -5.20 -4.74
N ASP A 78 6.05 -4.29 -5.32
CA ASP A 78 6.66 -3.16 -4.61
C ASP A 78 5.61 -2.28 -3.93
N ARG A 79 4.42 -2.14 -4.54
CA ARG A 79 3.28 -1.44 -3.93
C ARG A 79 2.80 -2.11 -2.64
N VAL A 80 2.83 -3.45 -2.59
CA VAL A 80 2.46 -4.20 -1.39
C VAL A 80 3.46 -3.94 -0.26
N GLU A 81 4.76 -3.95 -0.57
CA GLU A 81 5.83 -3.61 0.36
C GLU A 81 5.70 -2.18 0.90
N ALA A 82 5.46 -1.22 0.00
CA ALA A 82 5.29 0.19 0.37
C ALA A 82 4.08 0.40 1.30
N ASN A 83 2.94 -0.20 0.99
CA ASN A 83 1.75 -0.12 1.83
C ASN A 83 1.94 -0.82 3.19
N TYR A 84 2.70 -1.91 3.24
CA TYR A 84 3.08 -2.54 4.49
C TYR A 84 3.98 -1.63 5.33
N ALA A 85 4.93 -0.93 4.73
CA ALA A 85 5.78 0.03 5.44
C ALA A 85 4.95 1.17 6.05
N VAL A 86 3.95 1.70 5.34
CA VAL A 86 3.01 2.71 5.88
C VAL A 86 2.20 2.15 7.04
N PHE A 87 1.69 0.92 6.93
CA PHE A 87 0.97 0.26 8.01
C PHE A 87 1.84 0.10 9.26
N GLU A 88 3.07 -0.38 9.12
CA GLU A 88 4.01 -0.54 10.24
C GLU A 88 4.44 0.80 10.86
N CYS A 89 4.60 1.84 10.04
CA CYS A 89 4.86 3.19 10.53
C CYS A 89 3.71 3.65 11.45
N ALA A 90 2.47 3.58 10.98
CA ALA A 90 1.29 3.97 11.77
C ALA A 90 1.20 3.16 13.07
N ARG A 91 1.41 1.84 13.01
CA ARG A 91 1.37 0.95 14.17
C ARG A 91 2.43 1.33 15.21
N ARG A 92 3.69 1.54 14.79
CA ARG A 92 4.79 1.92 15.70
C ARG A 92 4.55 3.25 16.40
N HIS A 93 3.83 4.15 15.77
CA HIS A 93 3.47 5.45 16.34
C HIS A 93 2.12 5.46 17.07
N GLY A 94 1.52 4.31 17.30
CA GLY A 94 0.28 4.18 18.07
C GLY A 94 -0.97 4.74 17.36
N VAL A 95 -0.93 4.92 16.04
CA VAL A 95 -2.06 5.42 15.24
C VAL A 95 -3.03 4.27 14.96
N THR A 96 -3.71 3.78 16.00
CA THR A 96 -4.57 2.59 15.93
C THR A 96 -5.85 2.81 15.12
N GLY A 97 -6.42 4.02 15.14
CA GLY A 97 -7.67 4.33 14.47
C GLY A 97 -7.65 4.15 12.94
N SER A 98 -6.48 4.27 12.30
CA SER A 98 -6.32 4.12 10.85
C SER A 98 -5.77 2.76 10.43
N LEU A 99 -5.41 1.88 11.35
CA LEU A 99 -4.76 0.59 11.00
C LEU A 99 -5.65 -0.30 10.13
N CYS A 100 -6.96 -0.31 10.38
CA CYS A 100 -7.90 -1.09 9.59
C CYS A 100 -7.95 -0.61 8.14
N GLU A 101 -7.96 0.70 7.91
CA GLU A 101 -7.97 1.31 6.59
C GLU A 101 -6.65 1.05 5.85
N LEU A 102 -5.51 1.21 6.52
CA LEU A 102 -4.19 0.93 5.96
C LEU A 102 -4.02 -0.56 5.63
N TYR A 103 -4.54 -1.46 6.46
CA TYR A 103 -4.58 -2.88 6.15
C TYR A 103 -5.42 -3.17 4.88
N TRP A 104 -6.55 -2.48 4.70
CA TRP A 104 -7.35 -2.60 3.49
C TRP A 104 -6.58 -2.17 2.24
N VAL A 105 -5.84 -1.07 2.30
CA VAL A 105 -5.00 -0.61 1.18
C VAL A 105 -3.94 -1.65 0.84
N LEU A 106 -3.31 -2.24 1.86
CA LEU A 106 -2.34 -3.33 1.70
C LEU A 106 -2.98 -4.57 1.06
N LEU A 107 -4.09 -5.05 1.61
CA LEU A 107 -4.80 -6.23 1.12
C LEU A 107 -5.29 -6.05 -0.32
N HIS A 108 -5.90 -4.91 -0.63
CA HIS A 108 -6.31 -4.58 -1.99
C HIS A 108 -5.15 -4.57 -2.98
N SER A 109 -3.99 -4.03 -2.58
CA SER A 109 -2.79 -4.06 -3.42
C SER A 109 -2.34 -5.48 -3.73
N LEU A 110 -2.32 -6.35 -2.72
CA LEU A 110 -1.96 -7.75 -2.88
C LEU A 110 -2.94 -8.50 -3.79
N ILE A 111 -4.24 -8.28 -3.61
CA ILE A 111 -5.30 -8.88 -4.43
C ILE A 111 -5.21 -8.40 -5.87
N ASP A 112 -5.08 -7.09 -6.06
CA ASP A 112 -5.01 -6.51 -7.40
C ASP A 112 -3.81 -7.06 -8.18
N VAL A 113 -2.61 -7.02 -7.62
CA VAL A 113 -1.42 -7.58 -8.26
C VAL A 113 -1.57 -9.09 -8.48
N GLY A 114 -1.95 -9.84 -7.44
CA GLY A 114 -2.10 -11.29 -7.51
C GLY A 114 -3.10 -11.76 -8.56
N SER A 115 -4.19 -10.99 -8.81
CA SER A 115 -5.19 -11.31 -9.83
C SER A 115 -4.68 -11.18 -11.27
N HIS A 116 -3.62 -10.41 -11.49
CA HIS A 116 -2.98 -10.23 -12.80
C HIS A 116 -1.82 -11.21 -13.06
N LEU A 117 -1.37 -11.93 -12.04
CA LEU A 117 -0.26 -12.88 -12.14
C LEU A 117 -0.74 -14.28 -12.53
N THR A 118 0.08 -14.98 -13.29
CA THR A 118 -0.12 -16.41 -13.61
C THR A 118 0.03 -17.29 -12.35
N ALA A 119 -0.47 -18.52 -12.41
CA ALA A 119 -0.30 -19.49 -11.31
C ALA A 119 1.17 -19.74 -10.95
N GLN A 120 2.07 -19.72 -11.95
CA GLN A 120 3.51 -19.89 -11.72
C GLN A 120 4.12 -18.67 -11.03
N GLU A 121 3.78 -17.46 -11.45
CA GLU A 121 4.26 -16.20 -10.83
C GLU A 121 3.80 -16.08 -9.38
N ARG A 122 2.58 -16.56 -9.07
CA ARG A 122 2.05 -16.59 -7.69
C ARG A 122 2.82 -17.51 -6.73
N LYS A 123 3.66 -18.43 -7.25
CA LYS A 123 4.52 -19.32 -6.45
C LYS A 123 5.92 -18.75 -6.19
N THR A 124 6.26 -17.62 -6.77
CA THR A 124 7.59 -17.02 -6.62
C THR A 124 7.88 -16.57 -5.17
N PRO A 125 9.15 -16.51 -4.75
CA PRO A 125 9.55 -16.02 -3.43
C PRO A 125 9.04 -14.60 -3.17
N ARG A 126 8.99 -13.76 -4.20
CA ARG A 126 8.51 -12.38 -4.10
C ARG A 126 7.02 -12.32 -3.74
N MET A 127 6.20 -13.17 -4.34
CA MET A 127 4.78 -13.26 -3.98
C MET A 127 4.58 -13.85 -2.58
N GLN A 128 5.43 -14.83 -2.18
CA GLN A 128 5.41 -15.37 -0.83
C GLN A 128 5.74 -14.29 0.22
N GLN A 129 6.71 -13.44 -0.06
CA GLN A 129 7.05 -12.29 0.79
C GLN A 129 5.90 -11.30 0.91
N ALA A 130 5.23 -10.97 -0.19
CA ALA A 130 4.07 -10.09 -0.18
C ALA A 130 2.90 -10.66 0.66
N ARG A 131 2.66 -11.97 0.58
CA ARG A 131 1.71 -12.69 1.45
C ARG A 131 2.12 -12.65 2.93
N GLU A 132 3.42 -12.68 3.21
CA GLU A 132 3.93 -12.57 4.57
C GLU A 132 3.69 -11.18 5.16
N TYR A 133 3.84 -10.12 4.39
CA TYR A 133 3.48 -8.77 4.80
C TYR A 133 2.00 -8.67 5.20
N GLU A 134 1.10 -9.24 4.40
CA GLU A 134 -0.32 -9.29 4.73
C GLU A 134 -0.57 -10.06 6.04
N ARG A 135 0.04 -11.25 6.20
CA ARG A 135 -0.12 -12.06 7.42
C ARG A 135 0.36 -11.33 8.67
N ARG A 136 1.48 -10.60 8.58
CA ARG A 136 2.01 -9.79 9.70
C ARG A 136 1.08 -8.64 10.04
N ALA A 137 0.63 -7.89 9.05
CA ALA A 137 -0.29 -6.78 9.25
C ALA A 137 -1.62 -7.25 9.87
N ARG A 138 -2.18 -8.36 9.37
CA ARG A 138 -3.40 -8.97 9.91
C ARG A 138 -3.24 -9.46 11.35
N ARG A 139 -2.08 -10.03 11.69
CA ARG A 139 -1.78 -10.45 13.07
C ARG A 139 -1.69 -9.24 13.99
N ALA A 140 -0.98 -8.20 13.57
CA ALA A 140 -0.87 -6.95 14.31
C ALA A 140 -2.23 -6.28 14.52
N LEU A 141 -3.08 -6.23 13.47
CA LEU A 141 -4.42 -5.66 13.56
C LEU A 141 -5.28 -6.36 14.63
N ARG A 142 -5.15 -7.68 14.78
CA ARG A 142 -5.84 -8.44 15.83
C ARG A 142 -5.29 -8.13 17.22
N GLN A 143 -3.98 -8.00 17.36
CA GLN A 143 -3.32 -7.68 18.64
C GLN A 143 -3.70 -6.29 19.16
N GLU A 144 -3.81 -5.34 18.23
CA GLU A 144 -4.21 -3.95 18.54
C GLU A 144 -5.73 -3.78 18.70
N HIS A 145 -6.52 -4.87 18.65
CA HIS A 145 -8.00 -4.84 18.70
C HIS A 145 -8.64 -3.88 17.68
N ALA A 146 -7.94 -3.62 16.58
CA ALA A 146 -8.34 -2.68 15.52
C ALA A 146 -9.15 -3.37 14.39
N VAL A 147 -9.77 -4.52 14.67
CA VAL A 147 -10.48 -5.31 13.67
C VAL A 147 -11.95 -4.90 13.63
N THR A 148 -12.42 -4.49 12.44
CA THR A 148 -13.86 -4.29 12.21
C THR A 148 -14.51 -5.57 11.66
N PRO A 149 -15.83 -5.81 11.88
CA PRO A 149 -16.55 -6.98 11.33
C PRO A 149 -16.43 -7.10 9.80
N GLN A 150 -16.39 -5.98 9.10
CA GLN A 150 -16.25 -5.93 7.64
C GLN A 150 -14.83 -6.35 7.19
N ALA A 151 -13.80 -5.95 7.94
CA ALA A 151 -12.44 -6.41 7.72
C ALA A 151 -12.31 -7.92 7.91
N LEU A 152 -13.00 -8.50 8.89
CA LEU A 152 -13.03 -9.94 9.13
C LEU A 152 -13.66 -10.72 7.97
N GLY A 153 -14.81 -10.29 7.44
CA GLY A 153 -15.53 -11.01 6.39
C GLY A 153 -14.69 -11.14 5.11
N ASN A 154 -14.13 -10.03 4.63
CA ASN A 154 -13.33 -10.03 3.40
C ASN A 154 -11.97 -10.73 3.59
N THR A 155 -11.38 -10.62 4.78
CA THR A 155 -10.14 -11.34 5.11
C THR A 155 -10.37 -12.85 5.15
N LEU A 156 -11.50 -13.32 5.68
CA LEU A 156 -11.87 -14.74 5.68
C LEU A 156 -12.01 -15.28 4.26
N CYS A 157 -12.71 -14.58 3.37
CA CYS A 157 -12.84 -14.98 1.97
C CYS A 157 -11.47 -15.09 1.28
N PHE A 158 -10.55 -14.16 1.54
CA PHE A 158 -9.21 -14.17 0.99
C PHE A 158 -8.35 -15.34 1.56
N ILE A 159 -8.43 -15.61 2.87
CA ILE A 159 -7.62 -16.66 3.52
C ILE A 159 -8.06 -18.06 3.07
N LEU A 160 -9.37 -18.28 2.93
CA LEU A 160 -9.91 -19.60 2.63
C LEU A 160 -9.60 -20.06 1.21
N SER A 161 -9.32 -19.16 0.28
CA SER A 161 -9.04 -19.51 -1.11
C SER A 161 -8.34 -18.39 -1.88
N GLN A 162 -7.08 -18.08 -1.54
CA GLN A 162 -6.31 -17.02 -2.21
C GLN A 162 -6.27 -17.19 -3.74
N ASP A 163 -5.92 -18.38 -4.23
CA ASP A 163 -5.81 -18.61 -5.68
C ASP A 163 -7.18 -18.58 -6.36
N ARG A 164 -8.22 -19.13 -5.75
CA ARG A 164 -9.59 -19.06 -6.25
C ARG A 164 -10.14 -17.64 -6.21
N TYR A 165 -9.78 -16.85 -5.20
CA TYR A 165 -10.15 -15.44 -5.11
C TYR A 165 -9.49 -14.60 -6.20
N PHE A 166 -8.21 -14.84 -6.51
CA PHE A 166 -7.51 -14.20 -7.61
C PHE A 166 -8.15 -14.54 -8.96
N GLU A 167 -8.47 -15.81 -9.21
CA GLU A 167 -9.10 -16.25 -10.45
C GLU A 167 -10.50 -15.68 -10.66
N THR A 168 -11.31 -15.62 -9.60
CA THR A 168 -12.67 -15.07 -9.67
C THR A 168 -12.65 -13.57 -9.98
N ARG A 169 -11.73 -12.82 -9.38
CA ARG A 169 -11.54 -11.38 -9.63
C ARG A 169 -11.08 -11.11 -11.05
N TRP A 170 -10.25 -11.96 -11.61
CA TRP A 170 -9.80 -11.85 -12.99
C TRP A 170 -10.95 -12.06 -13.99
N LYS A 171 -11.73 -13.13 -13.82
CA LYS A 171 -12.88 -13.46 -14.70
C LYS A 171 -13.97 -12.38 -14.73
N ASN A 172 -14.10 -11.61 -13.66
CA ASN A 172 -15.10 -10.54 -13.57
C ASN A 172 -14.58 -9.19 -14.13
N ARG A 173 -13.37 -9.12 -14.69
CA ARG A 173 -12.79 -7.92 -15.30
C ARG A 173 -12.65 -8.00 -16.83
N THR A 174 -12.92 -9.14 -17.44
CA THR A 174 -13.04 -9.36 -18.89
C THR A 174 -14.49 -9.32 -19.31
#